data_2ff98c6289977857d0cd43e8fab5de67
#
_entry.id   2ff98c6289977857d0cd43e8fab5de67
#
_cell.length_a   1.000
_cell.length_b   1.000
_cell.length_c   1.000
_cell.angle_alpha   90.00
_cell.angle_beta   90.00
_cell.angle_gamma   90.00
#
_symmetry.space_group_name_H-M   'P 1'
#
loop_
_entity.id
_entity.type
_entity.pdbx_description
1 polymer ?
#
loop_
_entity_poly.entity_id
_entity_poly.type
_entity_poly.pdbx_seq_one_letter_code
_entity_poly.pdbx_strand_id
1 'polypeptide(L)'
;LKSTKRNFRIIETLRGRECRLDNLTEYRLANAKEKLESAKLLLDAGKYKDSIGRSYYAIFTSLRAVLSKDGVDFSKHAGVIAYFQREYIKTGIFDKKYSKYVQSAFQIRNSCDYDDFFIASRQDAEEQYQKAEELYEEVKAFLEK
;
A
#
# COMPACT_ATOMS: atom_id res chain seq x y z
N LEU A 1 4.07 20.27 -5.46
CA LEU A 1 5.25 20.86 -4.83
C LEU A 1 4.87 21.90 -3.78
N LYS A 2 4.00 22.84 -4.13
CA LYS A 2 3.59 23.86 -3.19
C LYS A 2 2.86 23.30 -1.98
N SER A 3 1.98 22.33 -2.19
CA SER A 3 1.25 21.69 -1.09
C SER A 3 2.19 20.92 -0.18
N THR A 4 3.20 20.25 -0.75
CA THR A 4 4.20 19.53 0.02
C THR A 4 5.00 20.47 0.91
N LYS A 5 5.44 21.61 0.35
CA LYS A 5 6.20 22.61 1.12
C LYS A 5 5.37 23.20 2.26
N ARG A 6 4.09 23.45 2.01
CA ARG A 6 3.19 23.94 3.05
C ARG A 6 3.05 22.93 4.18
N ASN A 7 2.89 21.67 3.81
CA ASN A 7 2.74 20.61 4.81
C ASN A 7 3.96 20.49 5.68
N PHE A 8 5.15 20.56 5.09
CA PHE A 8 6.40 20.55 5.86
C PHE A 8 6.45 21.68 6.87
N ARG A 9 6.14 22.90 6.45
CA ARG A 9 6.19 24.04 7.35
C ARG A 9 5.22 23.92 8.50
N ILE A 10 3.99 23.50 8.20
CA ILE A 10 2.96 23.32 9.23
C ILE A 10 3.41 22.30 10.26
N ILE A 11 3.90 21.17 9.80
CA ILE A 11 4.32 20.07 10.68
C ILE A 11 5.51 20.49 11.54
N GLU A 12 6.48 21.14 10.96
CA GLU A 12 7.65 21.61 11.70
C GLU A 12 7.27 22.63 12.76
N THR A 13 6.31 23.50 12.43
CA THR A 13 5.81 24.48 13.39
C THR A 13 5.17 23.78 14.59
N LEU A 14 4.48 22.66 14.37
CA LEU A 14 3.80 21.95 15.43
C LEU A 14 4.76 21.19 16.34
N ARG A 15 5.61 20.36 15.79
CA ARG A 15 6.42 19.44 16.60
C ARG A 15 7.78 19.15 15.99
N GLY A 16 8.04 19.68 14.82
CA GLY A 16 9.28 19.40 14.15
C GLY A 16 9.21 18.13 13.31
N ARG A 17 10.36 17.49 13.17
CA ARG A 17 10.54 16.43 12.19
C ARG A 17 9.72 15.17 12.47
N GLU A 18 9.67 14.74 13.71
CA GLU A 18 8.93 13.52 14.08
C GLU A 18 7.45 13.65 13.76
N CYS A 19 6.87 14.78 14.10
CA CYS A 19 5.46 15.06 13.82
C CYS A 19 5.18 15.03 12.31
N ARG A 20 6.12 15.53 11.52
CA ARG A 20 5.98 15.50 10.07
C ARG A 20 5.94 14.07 9.53
N LEU A 21 6.87 13.21 9.97
CA LEU A 21 6.89 11.81 9.55
C LEU A 21 5.63 11.08 9.99
N ASP A 22 5.21 11.27 11.25
CA ASP A 22 3.99 10.66 11.78
C ASP A 22 2.77 11.10 10.97
N ASN A 23 2.69 12.38 10.62
CA ASN A 23 1.58 12.93 9.87
C ASN A 23 1.48 12.32 8.47
N LEU A 24 2.61 12.21 7.77
CA LEU A 24 2.64 11.60 6.45
C LEU A 24 2.30 10.11 6.53
N THR A 25 2.82 9.43 7.54
CA THR A 25 2.55 8.01 7.77
C THR A 25 1.06 7.79 8.02
N GLU A 26 0.47 8.60 8.89
CA GLU A 26 -0.97 8.52 9.17
C GLU A 26 -1.81 8.77 7.93
N TYR A 27 -1.43 9.76 7.13
CA TYR A 27 -2.12 10.07 5.89
C TYR A 27 -2.10 8.88 4.93
N ARG A 28 -0.94 8.24 4.78
CA ARG A 28 -0.81 7.08 3.89
C ARG A 28 -1.56 5.87 4.42
N LEU A 29 -1.57 5.66 5.73
CA LEU A 29 -2.37 4.59 6.33
C LEU A 29 -3.86 4.81 6.08
N ALA A 30 -4.33 6.04 6.25
CA ALA A 30 -5.72 6.38 6.01
C ALA A 30 -6.07 6.15 4.52
N ASN A 31 -5.18 6.53 3.62
CA ASN A 31 -5.36 6.27 2.19
C ASN A 31 -5.43 4.78 1.88
N ALA A 32 -4.56 3.99 2.48
CA ALA A 32 -4.56 2.54 2.28
C ALA A 32 -5.89 1.93 2.73
N LYS A 33 -6.39 2.38 3.88
CA LYS A 33 -7.68 1.91 4.39
C LYS A 33 -8.82 2.28 3.44
N GLU A 34 -8.80 3.49 2.91
CA GLU A 34 -9.80 3.94 1.96
C GLU A 34 -9.78 3.10 0.69
N LYS A 35 -8.59 2.72 0.20
CA LYS A 35 -8.48 1.81 -0.94
C LYS A 35 -9.05 0.43 -0.63
N LEU A 36 -8.83 -0.08 0.58
CA LEU A 36 -9.41 -1.35 1.00
C LEU A 36 -10.93 -1.30 1.02
N GLU A 37 -11.49 -0.22 1.54
CA GLU A 37 -12.93 -0.03 1.57
C GLU A 37 -13.50 0.01 0.15
N SER A 38 -12.84 0.71 -0.75
CA SER A 38 -13.23 0.74 -2.16
C SER A 38 -13.15 -0.65 -2.80
N ALA A 39 -12.07 -1.38 -2.50
CA ALA A 39 -11.91 -2.74 -3.03
C ALA A 39 -13.05 -3.65 -2.58
N LYS A 40 -13.46 -3.53 -1.33
CA LYS A 40 -14.55 -4.34 -0.78
C LYS A 40 -15.88 -4.00 -1.45
N LEU A 41 -16.16 -2.71 -1.62
CA LEU A 41 -17.38 -2.26 -2.30
C LEU A 41 -17.43 -2.80 -3.73
N LEU A 42 -16.34 -2.73 -4.45
CA LEU A 42 -16.27 -3.22 -5.82
C LEU A 42 -16.39 -4.74 -5.89
N LEU A 43 -15.78 -5.44 -4.94
CA LEU A 43 -15.90 -6.88 -4.83
C LEU A 43 -17.37 -7.29 -4.66
N ASP A 44 -18.04 -6.65 -3.72
CA ASP A 44 -19.45 -6.96 -3.42
C ASP A 44 -20.36 -6.60 -4.59
N ALA A 45 -19.97 -5.64 -5.40
CA ALA A 45 -20.72 -5.24 -6.59
C ALA A 45 -20.41 -6.08 -7.83
N GLY A 46 -19.51 -7.06 -7.71
CA GLY A 46 -19.11 -7.91 -8.84
C GLY A 46 -18.14 -7.28 -9.80
N LYS A 47 -17.51 -6.17 -9.42
CA LYS A 47 -16.51 -5.46 -10.25
C LYS A 47 -15.12 -5.97 -9.90
N TYR A 48 -14.81 -7.18 -10.33
CA TYR A 48 -13.63 -7.91 -9.85
C TYR A 48 -12.31 -7.30 -10.31
N LYS A 49 -12.19 -6.89 -11.56
CA LYS A 49 -10.97 -6.24 -12.04
C LYS A 49 -10.68 -4.95 -11.28
N ASP A 50 -11.71 -4.14 -11.08
CA ASP A 50 -11.56 -2.88 -10.39
C ASP A 50 -11.23 -3.10 -8.92
N SER A 51 -11.85 -4.10 -8.30
CA SER A 51 -11.53 -4.49 -6.92
C SER A 51 -10.06 -4.89 -6.79
N ILE A 52 -9.55 -5.69 -7.70
CA ILE A 52 -8.15 -6.11 -7.72
C ILE A 52 -7.22 -4.90 -7.81
N GLY A 53 -7.55 -3.95 -8.66
CA GLY A 53 -6.77 -2.72 -8.77
C GLY A 53 -6.71 -1.94 -7.48
N ARG A 54 -7.83 -1.81 -6.78
CA ARG A 54 -7.87 -1.11 -5.50
C ARG A 54 -7.11 -1.87 -4.42
N SER A 55 -7.22 -3.19 -4.39
CA SER A 55 -6.43 -4.01 -3.47
C SER A 55 -4.93 -3.82 -3.69
N TYR A 56 -4.51 -3.77 -4.95
CA TYR A 56 -3.10 -3.51 -5.26
C TYR A 56 -2.67 -2.15 -4.72
N TYR A 57 -3.46 -1.11 -4.92
CA TYR A 57 -3.10 0.22 -4.44
C TYR A 57 -3.13 0.31 -2.92
N ALA A 58 -3.99 -0.47 -2.25
CA ALA A 58 -3.96 -0.56 -0.79
C ALA A 58 -2.64 -1.15 -0.31
N ILE A 59 -2.16 -2.21 -0.96
CA ILE A 59 -0.86 -2.81 -0.65
C ILE A 59 0.25 -1.79 -0.88
N PHE A 60 0.28 -1.19 -2.05
CA PHE A 60 1.34 -0.25 -2.42
C PHE A 60 1.38 0.95 -1.48
N THR A 61 0.22 1.51 -1.14
CA THR A 61 0.13 2.65 -0.23
C THR A 61 0.56 2.27 1.18
N SER A 62 0.26 1.04 1.61
CA SER A 62 0.74 0.52 2.90
C SER A 62 2.27 0.46 2.92
N LEU A 63 2.88 -0.02 1.83
CA LEU A 63 4.35 -0.04 1.74
C LEU A 63 4.92 1.39 1.81
N ARG A 64 4.28 2.33 1.15
CA ARG A 64 4.74 3.72 1.20
C ARG A 64 4.60 4.33 2.59
N ALA A 65 3.62 3.88 3.36
CA ALA A 65 3.52 4.30 4.76
C ALA A 65 4.73 3.82 5.57
N VAL A 66 5.18 2.58 5.32
CA VAL A 66 6.39 2.08 5.97
C VAL A 66 7.61 2.90 5.56
N LEU A 67 7.74 3.19 4.26
CA LEU A 67 8.86 3.98 3.76
C LEU A 67 8.90 5.39 4.36
N SER A 68 7.74 5.98 4.59
CA SER A 68 7.67 7.33 5.15
C SER A 68 8.27 7.38 6.57
N LYS A 69 8.17 6.28 7.31
CA LYS A 69 8.80 6.17 8.63
C LYS A 69 10.32 6.34 8.52
N ASP A 70 10.90 5.82 7.44
CA ASP A 70 12.34 5.92 7.20
C ASP A 70 12.74 7.20 6.47
N GLY A 71 11.79 8.04 6.14
CA GLY A 71 12.03 9.27 5.41
C GLY A 71 12.41 9.06 3.95
N VAL A 72 12.00 7.94 3.37
CA VAL A 72 12.37 7.53 2.01
C VAL A 72 11.14 7.46 1.13
N ASP A 73 11.31 7.80 -0.12
CA ASP A 73 10.26 7.63 -1.13
C ASP A 73 10.88 7.41 -2.51
N PHE A 74 10.09 6.85 -3.40
CA PHE A 74 10.52 6.58 -4.78
C PHE A 74 9.37 6.93 -5.71
N SER A 75 9.72 7.45 -6.88
CA SER A 75 8.73 7.82 -7.88
C SER A 75 8.12 6.61 -8.60
N LYS A 76 8.84 5.48 -8.62
CA LYS A 76 8.38 4.27 -9.31
C LYS A 76 8.02 3.17 -8.32
N HIS A 77 7.01 2.38 -8.69
CA HIS A 77 6.55 1.26 -7.86
C HIS A 77 7.68 0.26 -7.59
N ALA A 78 8.52 0.01 -8.60
CA ALA A 78 9.63 -0.93 -8.47
C ALA A 78 10.60 -0.51 -7.35
N GLY A 79 10.87 0.78 -7.22
CA GLY A 79 11.73 1.29 -6.16
C GLY A 79 11.15 1.07 -4.77
N VAL A 80 9.87 1.32 -4.62
CA VAL A 80 9.16 1.10 -3.34
C VAL A 80 9.22 -0.38 -2.95
N ILE A 81 8.91 -1.25 -3.89
CA ILE A 81 8.90 -2.69 -3.66
C ILE A 81 10.30 -3.20 -3.32
N ALA A 82 11.30 -2.76 -4.07
CA ALA A 82 12.70 -3.18 -3.83
C ALA A 82 13.19 -2.75 -2.46
N TYR A 83 12.87 -1.52 -2.05
CA TYR A 83 13.24 -1.03 -0.72
C TYR A 83 12.57 -1.86 0.37
N PHE A 84 11.29 -2.11 0.24
CA PHE A 84 10.55 -2.91 1.22
C PHE A 84 11.13 -4.32 1.34
N GLN A 85 11.44 -4.96 0.21
CA GLN A 85 12.05 -6.29 0.20
C GLN A 85 13.39 -6.30 0.93
N ARG A 86 14.24 -5.34 0.63
CA ARG A 86 15.59 -5.28 1.19
C ARG A 86 15.58 -4.96 2.68
N GLU A 87 14.81 -3.94 3.08
CA GLU A 87 14.90 -3.41 4.44
C GLU A 87 13.93 -4.05 5.42
N TYR A 88 12.88 -4.69 4.94
CA TYR A 88 11.82 -5.19 5.81
C TYR A 88 11.55 -6.69 5.67
N ILE A 89 11.73 -7.26 4.49
CA ILE A 89 11.53 -8.70 4.30
C ILE A 89 12.82 -9.46 4.60
N LYS A 90 13.93 -9.08 3.96
CA LYS A 90 15.21 -9.75 4.15
C LYS A 90 15.68 -9.70 5.60
N THR A 91 15.38 -8.63 6.28
CA THR A 91 15.77 -8.43 7.69
C THR A 91 14.87 -9.20 8.65
N GLY A 92 13.78 -9.78 8.17
CA GLY A 92 12.87 -10.54 9.02
C GLY A 92 11.88 -9.69 9.81
N ILE A 93 11.85 -8.37 9.58
CA ILE A 93 10.89 -7.49 10.26
C ILE A 93 9.47 -7.87 9.85
N PHE A 94 9.26 -8.14 8.56
CA PHE A 94 7.99 -8.66 8.05
C PHE A 94 8.20 -10.07 7.52
N ASP A 95 7.19 -10.92 7.67
CA ASP A 95 7.24 -12.30 7.20
C ASP A 95 7.42 -12.37 5.69
N LYS A 96 8.13 -13.41 5.23
CA LYS A 96 8.38 -13.65 3.80
C LYS A 96 7.11 -13.74 2.97
N LYS A 97 6.00 -14.17 3.55
CA LYS A 97 4.74 -14.30 2.82
C LYS A 97 4.30 -12.98 2.21
N TYR A 98 4.64 -11.86 2.85
CA TYR A 98 4.25 -10.54 2.34
C TYR A 98 4.98 -10.17 1.05
N SER A 99 6.18 -10.70 0.84
CA SER A 99 6.84 -10.57 -0.46
C SER A 99 6.02 -11.20 -1.56
N LYS A 100 5.49 -12.39 -1.30
CA LYS A 100 4.64 -13.09 -2.27
C LYS A 100 3.32 -12.34 -2.50
N TYR A 101 2.75 -11.76 -1.45
CA TYR A 101 1.53 -10.97 -1.56
C TYR A 101 1.74 -9.79 -2.51
N VAL A 102 2.85 -9.08 -2.33
CA VAL A 102 3.17 -7.91 -3.17
C VAL A 102 3.37 -8.32 -4.62
N GLN A 103 4.13 -9.40 -4.86
CA GLN A 103 4.38 -9.89 -6.21
C GLN A 103 3.10 -10.36 -6.89
N SER A 104 2.28 -11.12 -6.18
CA SER A 104 1.00 -11.61 -6.70
C SER A 104 0.08 -10.44 -7.07
N ALA A 105 0.00 -9.45 -6.21
CA ALA A 105 -0.84 -8.28 -6.45
C ALA A 105 -0.38 -7.52 -7.70
N PHE A 106 0.92 -7.35 -7.85
CA PHE A 106 1.49 -6.66 -9.01
C PHE A 106 1.18 -7.41 -10.31
N GLN A 107 1.37 -8.72 -10.30
CA GLN A 107 1.15 -9.55 -11.49
C GLN A 107 -0.30 -9.57 -11.93
N ILE A 108 -1.22 -9.80 -10.99
CA ILE A 108 -2.63 -9.91 -11.36
C ILE A 108 -3.20 -8.53 -11.75
N ARG A 109 -2.73 -7.47 -11.11
CA ARG A 109 -3.14 -6.11 -11.50
C ARG A 109 -2.69 -5.81 -12.93
N ASN A 110 -1.48 -6.21 -13.30
CA ASN A 110 -0.99 -6.03 -14.66
C ASN A 110 -1.84 -6.81 -15.67
N SER A 111 -2.23 -8.03 -15.33
CA SER A 111 -3.11 -8.81 -16.20
C SER A 111 -4.47 -8.12 -16.38
N CYS A 112 -5.03 -7.59 -15.29
CA CYS A 112 -6.31 -6.87 -15.35
C CYS A 112 -6.24 -5.63 -16.24
N ASP A 113 -5.14 -4.90 -16.18
CA ASP A 113 -5.01 -3.62 -16.87
C ASP A 113 -4.54 -3.74 -18.31
N TYR A 114 -3.70 -4.75 -18.61
CA TYR A 114 -2.98 -4.77 -19.87
C TYR A 114 -3.21 -6.02 -20.73
N ASP A 115 -3.72 -7.11 -20.16
CA ASP A 115 -3.96 -8.33 -20.93
C ASP A 115 -5.37 -8.29 -21.52
N ASP A 116 -5.45 -8.31 -22.84
CA ASP A 116 -6.73 -8.37 -23.53
C ASP A 116 -7.42 -9.70 -23.20
N PHE A 117 -8.74 -9.65 -23.05
CA PHE A 117 -9.58 -10.82 -22.74
C PHE A 117 -9.31 -11.47 -21.39
N PHE A 118 -8.49 -10.87 -20.54
CA PHE A 118 -8.32 -11.39 -19.18
C PHE A 118 -9.63 -11.26 -18.41
N ILE A 119 -10.04 -12.34 -17.76
CA ILE A 119 -11.25 -12.37 -16.95
C ILE A 119 -10.83 -12.62 -15.50
N ALA A 120 -11.08 -11.65 -14.64
CA ALA A 120 -10.85 -11.80 -13.21
C ALA A 120 -12.05 -12.50 -12.59
N SER A 121 -11.79 -13.55 -11.82
CA SER A 121 -12.85 -14.26 -11.11
C SER A 121 -13.15 -13.59 -9.77
N ARG A 122 -14.29 -13.95 -9.20
CA ARG A 122 -14.63 -13.54 -7.84
C ARG A 122 -13.57 -14.03 -6.86
N GLN A 123 -13.10 -15.25 -7.01
CA GLN A 123 -12.07 -15.82 -6.14
C GLN A 123 -10.78 -15.02 -6.21
N ASP A 124 -10.37 -14.63 -7.42
CA ASP A 124 -9.17 -13.76 -7.58
C ASP A 124 -9.31 -12.48 -6.77
N ALA A 125 -10.44 -11.83 -6.89
CA ALA A 125 -10.70 -10.56 -6.21
C ALA A 125 -10.75 -10.73 -4.69
N GLU A 126 -11.40 -11.79 -4.22
CA GLU A 126 -11.47 -12.09 -2.78
C GLU A 126 -10.09 -12.35 -2.19
N GLU A 127 -9.28 -13.15 -2.88
CA GLU A 127 -7.92 -13.47 -2.43
C GLU A 127 -7.06 -12.22 -2.36
N GLN A 128 -7.13 -11.38 -3.37
CA GLN A 128 -6.34 -10.15 -3.39
C GLN A 128 -6.79 -9.19 -2.30
N TYR A 129 -8.09 -9.09 -2.08
CA TYR A 129 -8.61 -8.25 -1.01
C TYR A 129 -8.12 -8.73 0.36
N GLN A 130 -8.21 -10.03 0.63
CA GLN A 130 -7.79 -10.60 1.90
C GLN A 130 -6.30 -10.40 2.15
N LYS A 131 -5.48 -10.59 1.12
CA LYS A 131 -4.04 -10.36 1.21
C LYS A 131 -3.71 -8.89 1.48
N ALA A 132 -4.42 -8.00 0.81
CA ALA A 132 -4.24 -6.57 1.00
C ALA A 132 -4.64 -6.15 2.42
N GLU A 133 -5.75 -6.67 2.91
CA GLU A 133 -6.22 -6.38 4.27
C GLU A 133 -5.22 -6.88 5.31
N GLU A 134 -4.72 -8.08 5.14
CA GLU A 134 -3.75 -8.66 6.07
C GLU A 134 -2.47 -7.84 6.10
N LEU A 135 -1.95 -7.47 4.94
CA LEU A 135 -0.73 -6.65 4.88
C LEU A 135 -0.96 -5.27 5.50
N TYR A 136 -2.10 -4.65 5.21
CA TYR A 136 -2.44 -3.36 5.80
C TYR A 136 -2.46 -3.44 7.33
N GLU A 137 -3.11 -4.46 7.89
CA GLU A 137 -3.19 -4.60 9.35
C GLU A 137 -1.80 -4.83 9.95
N GLU A 138 -0.95 -5.60 9.28
CA GLU A 138 0.41 -5.83 9.74
C GLU A 138 1.24 -4.56 9.70
N VAL A 139 1.12 -3.78 8.63
CA VAL A 139 1.80 -2.49 8.52
C VAL A 139 1.31 -1.53 9.60
N LYS A 140 0.01 -1.47 9.81
CA LYS A 140 -0.57 -0.61 10.82
C LYS A 140 -0.04 -0.96 12.22
N ALA A 141 -0.04 -2.25 12.56
CA ALA A 141 0.48 -2.72 13.84
C ALA A 141 1.96 -2.35 14.01
N PHE A 142 2.73 -2.52 12.96
CA PHE A 142 4.16 -2.17 12.97
C PHE A 142 4.38 -0.68 13.22
N LEU A 143 3.61 0.16 12.55
CA LEU A 143 3.79 1.61 12.63
C LEU A 143 3.26 2.21 13.94
N GLU A 144 2.32 1.54 14.59
CA GLU A 144 1.72 2.02 15.84
C GLU A 144 2.48 1.56 17.09
N LYS A 145 3.56 0.84 16.94
CA LYS A 145 4.37 0.39 18.08
C LYS A 145 5.06 1.53 18.83
#